data_fc205ad7dd2573dcc96f65db7bba4e3c
#
_entry.id   fc205ad7dd2573dcc96f65db7bba4e3c
#
_cell.length_a   1.000
_cell.length_b   1.000
_cell.length_c   1.000
_cell.angle_alpha   90.00
_cell.angle_beta   90.00
_cell.angle_gamma   90.00
#
_symmetry.space_group_name_H-M   'P 1'
#
loop_
_entity.id
_entity.type
_entity.pdbx_description
1 polymer ?
#
loop_
_entity_poly.entity_id
_entity_poly.type
_entity_poly.pdbx_seq_one_letter_code
_entity_poly.pdbx_strand_id
1 'polypeptide(L)'
;MKKVTLISLVIMLFSFSAWAQTVTPKVNERQAKQRSRIHAGRTDGDLTRNETALLNKEQKHIRRSEFRAKADGDVSVKERRRLDRKQDRANRHIRRAKNNEATKAG
;
A
#
# COMPACT_ATOMS: atom_id res chain seq x y z
N MET A 1 -1.86 -20.65 41.11
CA MET A 1 -1.55 -21.23 39.81
C MET A 1 -2.44 -20.76 38.67
N LYS A 2 -3.74 -20.48 38.90
CA LYS A 2 -4.64 -19.95 37.85
C LYS A 2 -4.28 -18.52 37.38
N LYS A 3 -3.62 -17.71 38.22
CA LYS A 3 -3.23 -16.33 37.86
C LYS A 3 -2.01 -16.27 36.92
N VAL A 4 -1.14 -17.26 36.95
CA VAL A 4 0.06 -17.34 36.10
C VAL A 4 -0.31 -17.71 34.65
N THR A 5 -1.32 -18.55 34.47
CA THR A 5 -1.81 -18.98 33.17
C THR A 5 -2.48 -17.82 32.39
N LEU A 6 -3.21 -16.94 33.11
CA LEU A 6 -3.84 -15.76 32.50
C LEU A 6 -2.83 -14.72 32.06
N ILE A 7 -1.76 -14.50 32.84
CA ILE A 7 -0.68 -13.57 32.49
C ILE A 7 0.09 -14.07 31.27
N SER A 8 0.34 -15.37 31.18
CA SER A 8 1.03 -15.97 30.04
C SER A 8 0.18 -15.84 28.74
N LEU A 9 -1.14 -15.97 28.86
CA LEU A 9 -2.04 -15.83 27.71
C LEU A 9 -2.10 -14.38 27.21
N VAL A 10 -2.11 -13.41 28.11
CA VAL A 10 -2.11 -11.99 27.80
C VAL A 10 -0.80 -11.58 27.14
N ILE A 11 0.33 -12.08 27.61
CA ILE A 11 1.65 -11.83 27.02
C ILE A 11 1.73 -12.42 25.59
N MET A 12 1.15 -13.59 25.36
CA MET A 12 1.09 -14.19 24.02
C MET A 12 0.25 -13.36 23.04
N LEU A 13 -0.86 -12.81 23.49
CA LEU A 13 -1.71 -11.95 22.65
C LEU A 13 -1.02 -10.64 22.29
N PHE A 14 -0.25 -10.05 23.22
CA PHE A 14 0.53 -8.84 22.95
C PHE A 14 1.68 -9.08 21.97
N SER A 15 2.31 -10.25 22.04
CA SER A 15 3.38 -10.61 21.11
C SER A 15 2.89 -10.75 19.67
N PHE A 16 1.67 -11.22 19.47
CA PHE A 16 1.05 -11.35 18.16
C PHE A 16 0.72 -9.98 17.53
N SER A 17 0.30 -9.02 18.34
CA SER A 17 -0.01 -7.65 17.89
C SER A 17 1.25 -6.90 17.43
N ALA A 18 2.36 -7.07 18.12
CA ALA A 18 3.63 -6.45 17.77
C ALA A 18 4.17 -6.97 16.43
N TRP A 19 3.94 -8.22 16.12
CA TRP A 19 4.36 -8.83 14.84
C TRP A 19 3.60 -8.28 13.65
N ALA A 20 2.30 -8.07 13.79
CA ALA A 20 1.47 -7.50 12.74
C ALA A 20 1.83 -6.03 12.44
N GLN A 21 2.36 -5.29 13.42
CA GLN A 21 2.72 -3.88 13.27
C GLN A 21 4.07 -3.64 12.59
N THR A 22 4.96 -4.65 12.58
CA THR A 22 6.31 -4.48 12.00
C THR A 22 6.35 -4.72 10.50
N VAL A 23 5.27 -5.15 9.87
CA VAL A 23 5.34 -5.74 8.54
C VAL A 23 5.27 -4.73 7.42
N THR A 24 4.92 -3.61 7.33
CA THR A 24 5.02 -2.61 6.24
C THR A 24 4.13 -1.37 6.45
N PRO A 25 4.27 -0.65 7.57
CA PRO A 25 3.42 0.51 7.82
C PRO A 25 3.63 1.63 6.79
N LYS A 26 4.87 1.81 6.32
CA LYS A 26 5.18 2.83 5.30
C LYS A 26 4.57 2.51 3.95
N VAL A 27 4.57 1.24 3.56
CA VAL A 27 3.95 0.80 2.31
C VAL A 27 2.45 1.04 2.34
N ASN A 28 1.79 0.69 3.43
CA ASN A 28 0.36 0.91 3.61
C ASN A 28 -0.01 2.40 3.60
N GLU A 29 0.77 3.22 4.28
CA GLU A 29 0.57 4.67 4.30
C GLU A 29 0.71 5.29 2.91
N ARG A 30 1.75 4.92 2.17
CA ARG A 30 1.97 5.39 0.81
C ARG A 30 0.84 4.97 -0.11
N GLN A 31 0.37 3.72 -0.02
CA GLN A 31 -0.77 3.24 -0.81
C GLN A 31 -2.05 4.02 -0.50
N ALA A 32 -2.32 4.30 0.77
CA ALA A 32 -3.48 5.10 1.15
C ALA A 32 -3.43 6.49 0.55
N LYS A 33 -2.29 7.15 0.59
CA LYS A 33 -2.08 8.47 -0.05
C LYS A 33 -2.23 8.40 -1.56
N GLN A 34 -1.68 7.38 -2.19
CA GLN A 34 -1.77 7.19 -3.64
C GLN A 34 -3.21 6.98 -4.09
N ARG A 35 -3.95 6.12 -3.40
CA ARG A 35 -5.38 5.91 -3.71
C ARG A 35 -6.20 7.17 -3.51
N SER A 36 -5.93 7.94 -2.47
CA SER A 36 -6.59 9.21 -2.21
C SER A 36 -6.34 10.20 -3.35
N ARG A 37 -5.10 10.29 -3.83
CA ARG A 37 -4.73 11.16 -4.95
C ARG A 37 -5.40 10.75 -6.25
N ILE A 38 -5.49 9.46 -6.51
CA ILE A 38 -6.19 8.93 -7.69
C ILE A 38 -7.67 9.28 -7.62
N HIS A 39 -8.28 9.08 -6.48
CA HIS A 39 -9.70 9.40 -6.27
C HIS A 39 -9.96 10.89 -6.45
N ALA A 40 -9.16 11.74 -5.82
CA ALA A 40 -9.25 13.19 -5.97
C ALA A 40 -9.06 13.63 -7.43
N GLY A 41 -8.07 13.07 -8.10
CA GLY A 41 -7.82 13.37 -9.53
C GLY A 41 -8.99 12.98 -10.41
N ARG A 42 -9.66 11.88 -10.11
CA ARG A 42 -10.88 11.49 -10.86
C ARG A 42 -12.02 12.44 -10.59
N THR A 43 -12.23 12.82 -9.34
CA THR A 43 -13.31 13.74 -8.93
C THR A 43 -13.10 15.14 -9.51
N ASP A 44 -11.87 15.63 -9.50
CA ASP A 44 -11.50 16.96 -9.98
C ASP A 44 -11.43 17.06 -11.51
N GLY A 45 -11.50 15.93 -12.22
CA GLY A 45 -11.37 15.88 -13.66
C GLY A 45 -9.92 15.87 -14.17
N ASP A 46 -8.93 15.81 -13.28
CA ASP A 46 -7.52 15.72 -13.66
C ASP A 46 -7.15 14.36 -14.25
N LEU A 47 -7.94 13.34 -13.98
CA LEU A 47 -7.75 11.99 -14.50
C LEU A 47 -8.95 11.56 -15.34
N THR A 48 -8.68 10.99 -16.51
CA THR A 48 -9.71 10.35 -17.32
C THR A 48 -10.12 9.02 -16.67
N ARG A 49 -11.23 8.48 -17.15
CA ARG A 49 -11.73 7.18 -16.72
C ARG A 49 -10.70 6.07 -17.00
N ASN A 50 -10.07 6.10 -18.16
CA ASN A 50 -9.06 5.10 -18.54
C ASN A 50 -7.79 5.22 -17.69
N GLU A 51 -7.31 6.45 -17.45
CA GLU A 51 -6.16 6.68 -16.58
C GLU A 51 -6.42 6.21 -15.15
N THR A 52 -7.60 6.52 -14.64
CA THR A 52 -8.01 6.06 -13.30
C THR A 52 -8.00 4.53 -13.22
N ALA A 53 -8.52 3.85 -14.24
CA ALA A 53 -8.55 2.39 -14.29
C ALA A 53 -7.14 1.79 -14.29
N LEU A 54 -6.22 2.37 -15.07
CA LEU A 54 -4.82 1.93 -15.13
C LEU A 54 -4.09 2.14 -13.80
N LEU A 55 -4.29 3.31 -13.19
CA LEU A 55 -3.66 3.63 -11.90
C LEU A 55 -4.20 2.73 -10.78
N ASN A 56 -5.49 2.46 -10.77
CA ASN A 56 -6.09 1.54 -9.80
C ASN A 56 -5.60 0.09 -10.01
N LYS A 57 -5.39 -0.32 -11.24
CA LYS A 57 -4.81 -1.62 -11.56
C LYS A 57 -3.38 -1.73 -11.02
N GLU A 58 -2.59 -0.68 -11.15
CA GLU A 58 -1.24 -0.61 -10.60
C GLU A 58 -1.27 -0.72 -9.08
N GLN A 59 -2.20 -0.04 -8.40
CA GLN A 59 -2.38 -0.15 -6.96
C GLN A 59 -2.70 -1.57 -6.50
N LYS A 60 -3.56 -2.27 -7.24
CA LYS A 60 -3.87 -3.67 -6.97
C LYS A 60 -2.64 -4.57 -7.12
N HIS A 61 -1.83 -4.31 -8.14
CA HIS A 61 -0.61 -5.06 -8.38
C HIS A 61 0.39 -4.89 -7.24
N ILE A 62 0.57 -3.66 -6.76
CA ILE A 62 1.43 -3.36 -5.60
C ILE A 62 0.91 -4.09 -4.36
N ARG A 63 -0.39 -4.04 -4.12
CA ARG A 63 -1.02 -4.73 -2.98
C ARG A 63 -0.81 -6.23 -3.02
N ARG A 64 -0.92 -6.85 -4.20
CA ARG A 64 -0.63 -8.28 -4.37
C ARG A 64 0.82 -8.61 -4.09
N SER A 65 1.74 -7.75 -4.55
CA SER A 65 3.17 -7.91 -4.29
C SER A 65 3.48 -7.82 -2.81
N GLU A 66 2.85 -6.87 -2.11
CA GLU A 66 2.96 -6.74 -0.66
C GLU A 66 2.43 -7.98 0.05
N PHE A 67 1.26 -8.45 -0.35
CA PHE A 67 0.64 -9.64 0.23
C PHE A 67 1.54 -10.88 0.07
N ARG A 68 2.14 -11.08 -1.10
CA ARG A 68 3.07 -12.19 -1.35
C ARG A 68 4.31 -12.07 -0.48
N ALA A 69 4.85 -10.87 -0.33
CA ALA A 69 6.02 -10.63 0.51
C ALA A 69 5.73 -10.96 1.97
N LYS A 70 4.53 -10.65 2.46
CA LYS A 70 4.08 -10.95 3.82
C LYS A 70 3.76 -12.43 4.04
N ALA A 71 3.39 -13.16 3.00
CA ALA A 71 2.94 -14.54 3.11
C ALA A 71 4.00 -15.47 3.71
N ASP A 72 5.29 -15.16 3.50
CA ASP A 72 6.42 -15.91 4.07
C ASP A 72 6.67 -15.57 5.54
N GLY A 73 5.92 -14.64 6.14
CA GLY A 73 6.05 -14.22 7.52
C GLY A 73 7.13 -13.18 7.78
N ASP A 74 7.97 -12.87 6.81
CA ASP A 74 9.03 -11.87 6.91
C ASP A 74 9.24 -11.18 5.57
N VAL A 75 9.28 -9.84 5.59
CA VAL A 75 9.55 -9.04 4.39
C VAL A 75 11.03 -8.74 4.34
N SER A 76 11.74 -9.36 3.39
CA SER A 76 13.17 -9.15 3.22
C SER A 76 13.49 -7.72 2.78
N VAL A 77 14.74 -7.30 2.97
CA VAL A 77 15.23 -5.99 2.51
C VAL A 77 15.06 -5.86 0.99
N LYS A 78 15.32 -6.94 0.25
CA LYS A 78 15.17 -6.98 -1.21
C LYS A 78 13.70 -6.78 -1.63
N GLU A 79 12.77 -7.41 -0.91
CA GLU A 79 11.33 -7.27 -1.16
C GLU A 79 10.85 -5.86 -0.84
N ARG A 80 11.32 -5.25 0.26
CA ARG A 80 11.02 -3.86 0.60
C ARG A 80 11.48 -2.90 -0.46
N ARG A 81 12.71 -3.06 -0.96
CA ARG A 81 13.25 -2.23 -2.05
C ARG A 81 12.43 -2.37 -3.32
N ARG A 82 11.96 -3.58 -3.61
CA ARG A 82 11.12 -3.84 -4.78
C ARG A 82 9.76 -3.14 -4.64
N LEU A 83 9.15 -3.22 -3.46
CA LEU A 83 7.90 -2.52 -3.17
C LEU A 83 8.06 -1.01 -3.24
N ASP A 84 9.14 -0.47 -2.68
CA ASP A 84 9.44 0.96 -2.76
C ASP A 84 9.58 1.43 -4.19
N ARG A 85 10.29 0.69 -5.03
CA ARG A 85 10.42 1.02 -6.47
C ARG A 85 9.09 1.00 -7.19
N LYS A 86 8.22 0.04 -6.87
CA LYS A 86 6.88 -0.02 -7.46
C LYS A 86 6.03 1.18 -7.04
N GLN A 87 6.11 1.59 -5.79
CA GLN A 87 5.40 2.76 -5.29
C GLN A 87 5.97 4.06 -5.84
N ASP A 88 7.28 4.17 -6.01
CA ASP A 88 7.91 5.33 -6.66
C ASP A 88 7.45 5.46 -8.11
N ARG A 89 7.36 4.34 -8.81
CA ARG A 89 6.85 4.29 -10.18
C ARG A 89 5.38 4.72 -10.22
N ALA A 90 4.56 4.21 -9.30
CA ALA A 90 3.16 4.58 -9.19
C ALA A 90 2.99 6.09 -8.93
N ASN A 91 3.81 6.66 -8.06
CA ASN A 91 3.83 8.10 -7.82
C ASN A 91 4.10 8.91 -9.09
N ARG A 92 5.08 8.48 -9.87
CA ARG A 92 5.41 9.13 -11.14
C ARG A 92 4.25 9.02 -12.14
N HIS A 93 3.61 7.86 -12.21
CA HIS A 93 2.47 7.63 -13.10
C HIS A 93 1.27 8.50 -12.73
N ILE A 94 0.96 8.60 -11.44
CA ILE A 94 -0.12 9.46 -10.95
C ILE A 94 0.17 10.93 -11.31
N ARG A 95 1.38 11.38 -11.02
CA ARG A 95 1.79 12.76 -11.30
C ARG A 95 1.72 13.07 -12.80
N ARG A 96 2.25 12.18 -13.62
CA ARG A 96 2.26 12.35 -15.07
C ARG A 96 0.85 12.36 -15.63
N ALA A 97 -0.01 11.46 -15.19
CA ALA A 97 -1.39 11.39 -15.64
C ALA A 97 -2.18 12.65 -15.26
N LYS A 98 -2.00 13.15 -14.04
CA LYS A 98 -2.67 14.36 -13.57
C LYS A 98 -2.21 15.63 -14.31
N ASN A 99 -0.96 15.66 -14.75
CA ASN A 99 -0.38 16.82 -15.46
C ASN A 99 -0.45 16.69 -16.97
N ASN A 100 -1.02 15.63 -17.50
CA ASN A 100 -1.16 15.44 -18.94
C ASN A 100 -2.30 16.31 -19.48
N GLU A 101 -1.97 17.27 -20.36
CA GLU A 101 -2.96 18.19 -20.93
C GLU A 101 -4.01 17.48 -21.80
N ALA A 102 -3.66 16.37 -22.42
CA ALA A 102 -4.61 15.56 -23.18
C ALA A 102 -5.73 15.00 -22.29
N THR A 103 -5.50 14.85 -21.02
CA THR A 103 -6.47 14.41 -20.02
C THR A 103 -7.56 15.46 -19.81
N LYS A 104 -7.16 16.72 -19.80
CA LYS A 104 -8.07 17.86 -19.53
C LYS A 104 -8.97 18.17 -20.71
N ALA A 105 -8.61 17.75 -21.90
CA ALA A 105 -9.39 17.97 -23.13
C ALA A 105 -10.38 16.84 -23.42
N GLY A 106 -10.29 15.76 -22.73
CA GLY A 106 -11.17 14.59 -22.85
C GLY A 106 -12.00 14.41 -21.61
#